data_73905aede545765a1779ec9f9dfc3c9a
#
_entry.id   73905aede545765a1779ec9f9dfc3c9a
#
_cell.length_a   1.000
_cell.length_b   1.000
_cell.length_c   1.000
_cell.angle_alpha   90.00
_cell.angle_beta   90.00
_cell.angle_gamma   90.00
#
_symmetry.space_group_name_H-M   'P 1'
#
loop_
_entity.id
_entity.type
_entity.pdbx_description
1 polymer ?
#
loop_
_entity_poly.entity_id
_entity_poly.type
_entity_poly.pdbx_seq_one_letter_code
_entity_poly.pdbx_strand_id
1 'polypeptide(L)'
;MRRGTKLSCVPDSELLARFEKLCVEQYDALDRQEYAAFNRRYDRIQAIEDELKSRPGDQRRILMTLFGHPNMQVRLTAARANLAIDYPAARREIQDIADSKWGPQCLDAGMTLINLDNGVYRPS
;
A
#
# COMPACT_ATOMS: atom_id res chain seq x y z
N MET A 1 -25.86 -3.12 9.67
CA MET A 1 -25.43 -2.83 9.64
C MET A 1 -24.52 -2.71 9.53
N ARG A 2 -24.36 -2.21 9.62
CA ARG A 2 -23.61 -1.89 9.43
C ARG A 2 -22.70 -1.81 9.70
N ARG A 3 -22.21 -1.69 9.80
CA ARG A 3 -21.37 -1.55 9.98
C ARG A 3 -20.47 -1.07 10.15
N GLY A 4 -20.78 -1.00 10.06
CA GLY A 4 -19.39 -0.73 9.98
C GLY A 4 -19.05 0.68 10.37
N THR A 5 -17.83 0.86 10.85
CA THR A 5 -17.31 2.17 11.16
C THR A 5 -17.12 2.97 9.88
N LYS A 6 -17.67 4.17 9.84
CA LYS A 6 -17.40 5.06 8.71
C LYS A 6 -15.98 5.55 8.81
N LEU A 7 -15.18 5.32 7.78
CA LEU A 7 -13.78 5.74 7.77
C LEU A 7 -13.64 7.25 7.88
N SER A 8 -14.63 8.01 7.40
CA SER A 8 -14.60 9.47 7.50
C SER A 8 -14.52 9.99 8.94
N CYS A 9 -14.90 9.17 9.91
CA CYS A 9 -14.86 9.51 11.33
C CYS A 9 -13.58 9.04 12.02
N VAL A 10 -12.68 8.39 11.30
CA VAL A 10 -11.47 7.79 11.88
C VAL A 10 -10.30 8.76 11.69
N PRO A 11 -9.54 9.07 12.78
CA PRO A 11 -8.37 9.95 12.65
C PRO A 11 -7.29 9.36 11.73
N ASP A 12 -6.50 10.24 11.11
CA ASP A 12 -5.40 9.83 10.23
C ASP A 12 -4.46 8.82 10.90
N SER A 13 -4.10 9.06 12.16
CA SER A 13 -3.19 8.18 12.88
C SER A 13 -3.74 6.77 13.04
N GLU A 14 -5.05 6.64 13.21
CA GLU A 14 -5.67 5.33 13.32
C GLU A 14 -5.79 4.66 11.96
N LEU A 15 -6.07 5.43 10.90
CA LEU A 15 -6.07 4.89 9.54
C LEU A 15 -4.69 4.35 9.16
N LEU A 16 -3.64 5.07 9.54
CA LEU A 16 -2.26 4.64 9.32
C LEU A 16 -2.00 3.30 10.03
N ALA A 17 -2.41 3.18 11.29
CA ALA A 17 -2.21 1.96 12.05
C ALA A 17 -2.98 0.78 11.45
N ARG A 18 -4.22 1.03 11.01
CA ARG A 18 -5.04 -0.01 10.36
C ARG A 18 -4.44 -0.45 9.03
N PHE A 19 -3.93 0.51 8.26
CA PHE A 19 -3.27 0.23 6.98
C PHE A 19 -2.07 -0.69 7.20
N GLU A 20 -1.21 -0.34 8.15
CA GLU A 20 -0.04 -1.15 8.47
C GLU A 20 -0.43 -2.56 8.87
N LYS A 21 -1.39 -2.69 9.77
CA LYS A 21 -1.85 -4.00 10.24
C LYS A 21 -2.42 -4.84 9.10
N LEU A 22 -3.24 -4.23 8.24
CA LEU A 22 -3.82 -4.95 7.10
C LEU A 22 -2.75 -5.45 6.13
N CYS A 23 -1.71 -4.64 5.90
CA CYS A 23 -0.61 -5.05 5.03
C CYS A 23 0.20 -6.20 5.63
N VAL A 24 0.41 -6.20 6.94
CA VAL A 24 1.07 -7.31 7.63
C VAL A 24 0.23 -8.58 7.50
N GLU A 25 -1.09 -8.46 7.68
CA GLU A 25 -2.01 -9.59 7.51
C GLU A 25 -2.01 -10.09 6.07
N GLN A 26 -1.88 -9.18 5.09
CA GLN A 26 -1.73 -9.57 3.69
C GLN A 26 -0.46 -10.37 3.45
N TYR A 27 0.65 -9.94 4.04
CA TYR A 27 1.91 -10.65 3.95
C TYR A 27 1.75 -12.08 4.47
N ASP A 28 1.13 -12.23 5.64
CA ASP A 28 0.92 -13.54 6.25
C ASP A 28 -0.02 -14.41 5.40
N ALA A 29 -1.09 -13.82 4.86
CA ALA A 29 -2.02 -14.54 4.02
C ALA A 29 -1.35 -15.04 2.75
N LEU A 30 -0.51 -14.21 2.14
CA LEU A 30 0.20 -14.59 0.92
C LEU A 30 1.20 -15.71 1.21
N ASP A 31 1.91 -15.64 2.33
CA ASP A 31 2.87 -16.66 2.74
C ASP A 31 2.19 -18.01 2.96
N ARG A 32 0.96 -17.99 3.46
CA ARG A 32 0.15 -19.20 3.69
C ARG A 32 -0.69 -19.61 2.50
N GLN A 33 -0.60 -18.87 1.39
CA GLN A 33 -1.40 -19.11 0.19
C GLN A 33 -2.91 -18.98 0.45
N GLU A 34 -3.28 -18.12 1.38
CA GLU A 34 -4.68 -17.82 1.71
C GLU A 34 -5.17 -16.64 0.85
N TYR A 35 -5.40 -16.91 -0.42
CA TYR A 35 -5.67 -15.84 -1.39
C TYR A 35 -6.99 -15.11 -1.15
N ALA A 36 -8.01 -15.80 -0.67
CA ALA A 36 -9.28 -15.14 -0.34
C ALA A 36 -9.09 -14.12 0.80
N ALA A 37 -8.30 -14.48 1.81
CA ALA A 37 -7.97 -13.59 2.91
C ALA A 37 -7.15 -12.40 2.42
N PHE A 38 -6.17 -12.65 1.55
CA PHE A 38 -5.37 -11.60 0.91
C PHE A 38 -6.28 -10.58 0.20
N ASN A 39 -7.22 -11.07 -0.58
CA ASN A 39 -8.12 -10.21 -1.36
C ASN A 39 -9.06 -9.39 -0.47
N ARG A 40 -9.54 -9.96 0.64
CA ARG A 40 -10.36 -9.21 1.58
C ARG A 40 -9.59 -8.06 2.21
N ARG A 41 -8.31 -8.29 2.55
CA ARG A 41 -7.45 -7.22 3.08
C ARG A 41 -7.17 -6.17 2.03
N TYR A 42 -6.99 -6.59 0.78
CA TYR A 42 -6.80 -5.65 -0.34
C TYR A 42 -7.95 -4.64 -0.41
N ASP A 43 -9.19 -5.11 -0.33
CA ASP A 43 -10.35 -4.24 -0.41
C ASP A 43 -10.39 -3.23 0.74
N ARG A 44 -10.02 -3.66 1.95
CA ARG A 44 -9.98 -2.78 3.11
C ARG A 44 -8.84 -1.76 3.02
N ILE A 45 -7.70 -2.18 2.52
CA ILE A 45 -6.55 -1.30 2.30
C ILE A 45 -6.94 -0.23 1.28
N GLN A 46 -7.57 -0.63 0.19
CA GLN A 46 -7.99 0.30 -0.85
C GLN A 46 -8.99 1.32 -0.31
N ALA A 47 -9.91 0.89 0.55
CA ALA A 47 -10.86 1.80 1.17
C ALA A 47 -10.16 2.85 2.02
N ILE A 48 -9.10 2.48 2.75
CA ILE A 48 -8.31 3.43 3.54
C ILE A 48 -7.57 4.41 2.63
N GLU A 49 -6.96 3.92 1.54
CA GLU A 49 -6.28 4.80 0.59
C GLU A 49 -7.26 5.81 -0.01
N ASP A 50 -8.45 5.36 -0.39
CA ASP A 50 -9.47 6.23 -0.98
C ASP A 50 -9.93 7.29 0.03
N GLU A 51 -10.10 6.91 1.29
CA GLU A 51 -10.48 7.85 2.33
C GLU A 51 -9.39 8.90 2.55
N LEU A 52 -8.13 8.49 2.65
CA LEU A 52 -7.01 9.41 2.82
C LEU A 52 -6.87 10.34 1.63
N LYS A 53 -7.06 9.82 0.42
CA LYS A 53 -7.01 10.62 -0.80
C LYS A 53 -8.08 11.70 -0.81
N SER A 54 -9.28 11.40 -0.32
CA SER A 54 -10.40 12.32 -0.32
C SER A 54 -10.27 13.44 0.72
N ARG A 55 -9.39 13.29 1.70
CA ARG A 55 -9.21 14.29 2.76
C ARG A 55 -8.45 15.51 2.23
N PRO A 56 -8.72 16.71 2.80
CA PRO A 56 -8.03 17.92 2.34
C PRO A 56 -6.52 17.74 2.31
N GLY A 57 -5.89 18.12 1.21
CA GLY A 57 -4.45 18.02 1.02
C GLY A 57 -3.97 16.63 0.65
N ASP A 58 -4.87 15.70 0.38
CA ASP A 58 -4.54 14.30 0.03
C ASP A 58 -3.63 13.67 1.08
N GLN A 59 -4.21 13.12 2.11
CA GLN A 59 -3.47 12.62 3.27
C GLN A 59 -2.81 11.25 3.05
N ARG A 60 -2.80 10.73 1.82
CA ARG A 60 -2.03 9.50 1.53
C ARG A 60 -0.55 9.66 1.88
N ARG A 61 -0.07 10.91 1.93
CA ARG A 61 1.33 11.20 2.28
C ARG A 61 1.75 10.66 3.65
N ILE A 62 0.79 10.48 4.57
CA ILE A 62 1.13 9.93 5.90
C ILE A 62 1.64 8.50 5.80
N LEU A 63 1.28 7.79 4.72
CA LEU A 63 1.75 6.41 4.49
C LEU A 63 3.24 6.37 4.16
N MET A 64 3.85 7.51 3.80
CA MET A 64 5.29 7.56 3.54
C MET A 64 6.12 7.25 4.80
N THR A 65 5.51 7.40 5.99
CA THR A 65 6.19 7.00 7.23
C THR A 65 6.48 5.51 7.28
N LEU A 66 5.82 4.73 6.43
CA LEU A 66 6.02 3.28 6.34
C LEU A 66 7.12 2.88 5.35
N PHE A 67 7.73 3.85 4.67
CA PHE A 67 8.88 3.59 3.80
C PHE A 67 10.02 3.04 4.68
N GLY A 68 10.71 2.01 4.20
CA GLY A 68 11.75 1.36 4.99
C GLY A 68 11.24 0.40 6.06
N HIS A 69 9.93 0.19 6.14
CA HIS A 69 9.35 -0.76 7.11
C HIS A 69 9.96 -2.15 6.91
N PRO A 70 10.19 -2.92 8.00
CA PRO A 70 10.77 -4.27 7.87
C PRO A 70 9.91 -5.25 7.06
N ASN A 71 8.61 -5.04 7.00
CA ASN A 71 7.71 -5.91 6.23
C ASN A 71 7.61 -5.41 4.79
N MET A 72 7.98 -6.24 3.83
CA MET A 72 8.02 -5.85 2.41
C MET A 72 6.64 -5.55 1.82
N GLN A 73 5.59 -6.21 2.31
CA GLN A 73 4.23 -5.93 1.84
C GLN A 73 3.77 -4.54 2.30
N VAL A 74 4.09 -4.16 3.53
CA VAL A 74 3.81 -2.82 4.05
C VAL A 74 4.52 -1.76 3.21
N ARG A 75 5.82 -1.94 2.97
CA ARG A 75 6.63 -1.00 2.18
C ARG A 75 6.07 -0.82 0.78
N LEU A 76 5.81 -1.92 0.10
CA LEU A 76 5.38 -1.88 -1.30
C LEU A 76 4.01 -1.21 -1.44
N THR A 77 3.07 -1.57 -0.56
CA THR A 77 1.72 -1.02 -0.61
C THR A 77 1.73 0.48 -0.33
N ALA A 78 2.51 0.91 0.69
CA ALA A 78 2.64 2.33 1.02
C ALA A 78 3.30 3.11 -0.12
N ALA A 79 4.32 2.53 -0.76
CA ALA A 79 5.03 3.18 -1.85
C ALA A 79 4.10 3.36 -3.06
N ARG A 80 3.35 2.32 -3.43
CA ARG A 80 2.41 2.43 -4.55
C ARG A 80 1.35 3.48 -4.30
N ALA A 81 0.87 3.60 -3.06
CA ALA A 81 -0.14 4.60 -2.70
C ALA A 81 0.39 6.02 -2.86
N ASN A 82 1.71 6.22 -2.84
CA ASN A 82 2.33 7.55 -2.89
C ASN A 82 2.94 7.90 -4.25
N LEU A 83 2.79 7.07 -5.27
CA LEU A 83 3.32 7.38 -6.59
C LEU A 83 2.71 8.66 -7.17
N ALA A 84 1.46 8.96 -6.87
CA ALA A 84 0.82 10.19 -7.33
C ALA A 84 1.14 11.40 -6.44
N ILE A 85 1.67 11.16 -5.25
CA ILE A 85 1.97 12.22 -4.26
C ILE A 85 3.42 12.68 -4.38
N ASP A 86 4.35 11.71 -4.38
CA ASP A 86 5.78 11.98 -4.47
C ASP A 86 6.39 10.86 -5.31
N TYR A 87 6.31 11.02 -6.62
CA TYR A 87 6.73 10.01 -7.57
C TYR A 87 8.19 9.60 -7.38
N PRO A 88 9.15 10.55 -7.28
CA PRO A 88 10.56 10.15 -7.13
C PRO A 88 10.83 9.34 -5.89
N ALA A 89 10.27 9.73 -4.75
CA ALA A 89 10.48 9.02 -3.48
C ALA A 89 9.81 7.64 -3.51
N ALA A 90 8.57 7.57 -3.99
CA ALA A 90 7.82 6.33 -4.06
C ALA A 90 8.48 5.35 -5.04
N ARG A 91 8.89 5.83 -6.20
CA ARG A 91 9.56 4.98 -7.19
C ARG A 91 10.88 4.44 -6.65
N ARG A 92 11.64 5.24 -5.91
CA ARG A 92 12.90 4.80 -5.30
C ARG A 92 12.66 3.68 -4.31
N GLU A 93 11.60 3.82 -3.49
CA GLU A 93 11.24 2.78 -2.52
C GLU A 93 10.87 1.47 -3.23
N ILE A 94 10.10 1.55 -4.31
CA ILE A 94 9.73 0.39 -5.11
C ILE A 94 10.97 -0.26 -5.74
N GLN A 95 11.91 0.56 -6.22
CA GLN A 95 13.15 0.05 -6.80
C GLN A 95 13.98 -0.70 -5.75
N ASP A 96 14.06 -0.16 -4.54
CA ASP A 96 14.78 -0.81 -3.45
C ASP A 96 14.17 -2.18 -3.12
N ILE A 97 12.84 -2.27 -3.16
CA ILE A 97 12.14 -3.55 -2.92
C ILE A 97 12.45 -4.53 -4.05
N ALA A 98 12.40 -4.06 -5.31
CA ALA A 98 12.72 -4.90 -6.47
C ALA A 98 14.15 -5.44 -6.37
N ASP A 99 15.09 -4.60 -5.91
CA ASP A 99 16.50 -4.96 -5.79
C ASP A 99 16.79 -5.85 -4.59
N SER A 100 15.89 -5.92 -3.62
CA SER A 100 16.08 -6.66 -2.37
C SER A 100 16.13 -8.17 -2.57
N LYS A 101 15.59 -8.66 -3.66
CA LYS A 101 15.42 -10.09 -3.96
C LYS A 101 14.53 -10.82 -2.95
N TRP A 102 13.78 -10.07 -2.15
CA TRP A 102 12.86 -10.63 -1.17
C TRP A 102 11.53 -10.96 -1.85
N GLY A 103 11.35 -12.21 -2.21
CA GLY A 103 10.12 -12.64 -2.88
C GLY A 103 8.99 -12.90 -1.91
N PRO A 104 7.76 -12.81 -2.39
CA PRO A 104 7.38 -12.46 -3.76
C PRO A 104 7.34 -10.96 -4.04
N GLN A 105 7.51 -10.08 -3.03
CA GLN A 105 7.36 -8.63 -3.19
C GLN A 105 8.35 -8.03 -4.18
N CYS A 106 9.57 -8.58 -4.29
CA CYS A 106 10.53 -8.05 -5.26
C CYS A 106 10.03 -8.22 -6.70
N LEU A 107 9.32 -9.31 -6.98
CA LEU A 107 8.74 -9.53 -8.32
C LEU A 107 7.58 -8.58 -8.58
N ASP A 108 6.72 -8.39 -7.58
CA ASP A 108 5.60 -7.47 -7.68
C ASP A 108 6.10 -6.03 -7.87
N ALA A 109 7.14 -5.64 -7.13
CA ALA A 109 7.77 -4.33 -7.30
C ALA A 109 8.34 -4.17 -8.70
N GLY A 110 9.02 -5.19 -9.21
CA GLY A 110 9.58 -5.16 -10.57
C GLY A 110 8.50 -4.99 -11.62
N MET A 111 7.38 -5.69 -11.49
CA MET A 111 6.25 -5.54 -12.40
C MET A 111 5.64 -4.15 -12.32
N THR A 112 5.55 -3.58 -11.12
CA THR A 112 5.06 -2.21 -10.94
C THR A 112 5.93 -1.24 -11.74
N LEU A 113 7.26 -1.37 -11.66
CA LEU A 113 8.17 -0.49 -12.39
C LEU A 113 8.01 -0.64 -13.90
N ILE A 114 7.90 -1.87 -14.39
CA ILE A 114 7.68 -2.14 -15.82
C ILE A 114 6.38 -1.48 -16.29
N ASN A 115 5.31 -1.65 -15.51
CA ASN A 115 4.01 -1.11 -15.88
C ASN A 115 3.99 0.42 -15.83
N LEU A 116 4.75 1.03 -14.93
CA LEU A 116 4.91 2.48 -14.90
C LEU A 116 5.62 2.97 -16.15
N ASP A 117 6.72 2.31 -16.52
CA ASP A 117 7.53 2.72 -17.67
C ASP A 117 6.78 2.54 -19.00
N ASN A 118 5.91 1.54 -19.09
CA ASN A 118 5.12 1.27 -20.29
C ASN A 118 3.80 2.05 -20.34
N GLY A 119 3.49 2.83 -19.30
CA GLY A 119 2.24 3.58 -19.25
C GLY A 119 1.01 2.72 -18.98
N VAL A 120 1.19 1.45 -18.62
CA VAL A 120 0.07 0.56 -18.26
C VAL A 120 -0.50 0.94 -16.91
N TYR A 121 0.36 1.30 -15.97
CA TYR A 121 -0.04 1.77 -14.65
C TYR A 121 0.18 3.29 -14.58
N ARG A 122 -0.91 4.01 -14.33
CA ARG A 122 -0.90 5.49 -14.22
C ARG A 122 -1.45 5.89 -12.87
N PRO A 123 -0.56 6.17 -11.90
CA PRO A 123 -1.00 6.56 -10.56
C PRO A 123 -1.85 7.83 -10.59
N SER A 124 -2.86 7.89 -9.76
CA SER A 124 -3.76 9.03 -9.63
C SER A 124 -4.06 9.30 -8.15
#